data_a8dc37564e8bf311bb67fd8c288c0573
#
_entry.id   a8dc37564e8bf311bb67fd8c288c0573
#
_cell.length_a   1.000
_cell.length_b   1.000
_cell.length_c   1.000
_cell.angle_alpha   90.00
_cell.angle_beta   90.00
_cell.angle_gamma   90.00
#
_symmetry.space_group_name_H-M   'P 1'
#
loop_
_entity.id
_entity.type
_entity.pdbx_description
1 polymer ?
#
loop_
_entity_poly.entity_id
_entity_poly.type
_entity_poly.pdbx_seq_one_letter_code
_entity_poly.pdbx_strand_id
1 'polypeptide(L)'
;MKTIDILIERSQSKVMLMRNHPIQYALRGIMAGVYISLGALFMLVVKNDQSLSPAISALLSGLVFSIGLIFVIVCEGELFTGNCLMIVGALDKKISWRDLWYLLQYSLAFNLIGCLSVAWLAMASGIDIDFFKSIMKARAIDTPLLNTFAKAIFCNILVCLAVWAYAGESRKSQNPIVIVMPVAMFVACGFEHSIADIFMLCCYNENTIPVATGLIFLIVVIAGNLLGGFMLGLIFKNSYKER
;
A
#
# COMPACT_ATOMS: atom_id res chain seq x y z
N MET A 1 20.14 -2.14 -17.86
CA MET A 1 19.95 -3.07 -16.73
C MET A 1 18.51 -3.55 -16.79
N LYS A 2 18.23 -4.83 -16.61
CA LYS A 2 16.84 -5.36 -16.62
C LYS A 2 16.12 -4.89 -15.36
N THR A 3 14.81 -4.70 -15.43
CA THR A 3 13.99 -4.27 -14.26
C THR A 3 14.18 -5.17 -13.04
N ILE A 4 14.31 -6.49 -13.25
CA ILE A 4 14.55 -7.44 -12.16
C ILE A 4 15.86 -7.15 -11.42
N ASP A 5 16.92 -6.79 -12.13
CA ASP A 5 18.23 -6.49 -11.52
C ASP A 5 18.14 -5.21 -10.68
N ILE A 6 17.41 -4.19 -11.17
CA ILE A 6 17.14 -2.95 -10.43
C ILE A 6 16.44 -3.25 -9.11
N LEU A 7 15.44 -4.12 -9.13
CA LEU A 7 14.69 -4.47 -7.91
C LEU A 7 15.52 -5.30 -6.93
N ILE A 8 16.39 -6.18 -7.43
CA ILE A 8 17.33 -6.92 -6.59
C ILE A 8 18.31 -5.95 -5.91
N GLU A 9 18.86 -4.99 -6.63
CA GLU A 9 19.72 -3.95 -6.04
C GLU A 9 18.98 -3.07 -5.05
N ARG A 10 17.74 -2.68 -5.36
CA ARG A 10 16.88 -1.95 -4.42
C ARG A 10 16.62 -2.73 -3.13
N SER A 11 16.43 -4.04 -3.20
CA SER A 11 16.25 -4.86 -2.00
C SER A 11 17.46 -4.82 -1.08
N GLN A 12 18.68 -4.87 -1.65
CA GLN A 12 19.93 -4.73 -0.88
C GLN A 12 20.06 -3.32 -0.28
N SER A 13 19.78 -2.28 -1.06
CA SER A 13 19.85 -0.88 -0.60
C SER A 13 18.89 -0.62 0.56
N LYS A 14 17.66 -1.14 0.49
CA LYS A 14 16.67 -1.02 1.57
C LYS A 14 17.10 -1.73 2.85
N VAL A 15 17.66 -2.92 2.74
CA VAL A 15 18.20 -3.66 3.90
C VAL A 15 19.41 -2.91 4.50
N MET A 16 20.29 -2.37 3.67
CA MET A 16 21.42 -1.54 4.15
C MET A 16 20.93 -0.28 4.84
N LEU A 17 19.92 0.42 4.29
CA LEU A 17 19.31 1.59 4.92
C LEU A 17 18.71 1.23 6.29
N MET A 18 17.94 0.15 6.36
CA MET A 18 17.33 -0.33 7.60
C MET A 18 18.37 -0.64 8.68
N ARG A 19 19.49 -1.28 8.30
CA ARG A 19 20.55 -1.69 9.24
C ARG A 19 21.46 -0.56 9.67
N ASN A 20 21.90 0.27 8.72
CA ASN A 20 22.95 1.26 8.94
C ASN A 20 22.39 2.65 9.31
N HIS A 21 21.15 2.93 8.89
CA HIS A 21 20.48 4.21 9.12
C HIS A 21 19.02 4.01 9.59
N PRO A 22 18.80 3.34 10.73
CA PRO A 22 17.46 2.93 11.19
C PRO A 22 16.49 4.10 11.39
N ILE A 23 16.99 5.27 11.80
CA ILE A 23 16.16 6.48 11.96
C ILE A 23 15.67 6.97 10.60
N GLN A 24 16.53 6.99 9.57
CA GLN A 24 16.12 7.39 8.23
C GLN A 24 15.10 6.40 7.65
N TYR A 25 15.31 5.10 7.87
CA TYR A 25 14.35 4.07 7.47
C TYR A 25 13.00 4.28 8.16
N ALA A 26 13.00 4.53 9.46
CA ALA A 26 11.79 4.80 10.24
C ALA A 26 11.03 6.03 9.72
N LEU A 27 11.73 7.15 9.48
CA LEU A 27 11.13 8.36 8.93
C LEU A 27 10.53 8.13 7.54
N ARG A 28 11.22 7.41 6.65
CA ARG A 28 10.68 7.03 5.32
C ARG A 28 9.44 6.13 5.44
N GLY A 29 9.42 5.23 6.43
CA GLY A 29 8.23 4.41 6.73
C GLY A 29 7.05 5.24 7.24
N ILE A 30 7.29 6.14 8.21
CA ILE A 30 6.24 7.04 8.72
C ILE A 30 5.67 7.89 7.57
N MET A 31 6.54 8.49 6.76
CA MET A 31 6.11 9.29 5.61
C MET A 31 5.33 8.48 4.58
N ALA A 32 5.66 7.21 4.34
CA ALA A 32 4.87 6.36 3.46
C ALA A 32 3.43 6.18 3.96
N GLY A 33 3.24 5.97 5.27
CA GLY A 33 1.92 5.96 5.91
C GLY A 33 1.18 7.29 5.75
N VAL A 34 1.87 8.42 5.94
CA VAL A 34 1.33 9.76 5.71
C VAL A 34 0.87 9.93 4.25
N TYR A 35 1.71 9.57 3.27
CA TYR A 35 1.38 9.75 1.85
C TYR A 35 0.13 8.94 1.43
N ILE A 36 0.03 7.69 1.86
CA ILE A 36 -1.15 6.85 1.57
C ILE A 36 -2.40 7.44 2.24
N SER A 37 -2.29 7.92 3.48
CA SER A 37 -3.39 8.56 4.21
C SER A 37 -3.86 9.85 3.52
N LEU A 38 -2.94 10.68 3.02
CA LEU A 38 -3.28 11.87 2.23
C LEU A 38 -4.01 11.52 0.93
N GLY A 39 -3.59 10.44 0.25
CA GLY A 39 -4.31 9.91 -0.91
C GLY A 39 -5.74 9.48 -0.55
N ALA A 40 -5.93 8.84 0.60
CA ALA A 40 -7.25 8.46 1.10
C ALA A 40 -8.12 9.67 1.46
N LEU A 41 -7.55 10.69 2.09
CA LEU A 41 -8.26 11.97 2.35
C LEU A 41 -8.69 12.65 1.04
N PHE A 42 -7.83 12.65 0.02
CA PHE A 42 -8.21 13.22 -1.27
C PHE A 42 -9.33 12.41 -1.93
N MET A 43 -9.31 11.07 -1.82
CA MET A 43 -10.41 10.22 -2.26
C MET A 43 -11.74 10.59 -1.56
N LEU A 44 -11.71 11.00 -0.30
CA LEU A 44 -12.88 11.37 0.46
C LEU A 44 -13.66 12.54 -0.17
N VAL A 45 -12.94 13.51 -0.75
CA VAL A 45 -13.56 14.65 -1.45
C VAL A 45 -14.45 14.16 -2.60
N VAL A 46 -13.96 13.19 -3.38
CA VAL A 46 -14.73 12.60 -4.50
C VAL A 46 -15.90 11.75 -3.98
N LYS A 47 -15.69 11.01 -2.89
CA LYS A 47 -16.71 10.11 -2.34
C LYS A 47 -17.87 10.85 -1.65
N ASN A 48 -17.62 12.05 -1.14
CA ASN A 48 -18.65 12.87 -0.53
C ASN A 48 -19.51 13.60 -1.57
N ASP A 49 -19.11 13.62 -2.85
CA ASP A 49 -19.92 14.21 -3.92
C ASP A 49 -21.02 13.25 -4.37
N GLN A 50 -22.26 13.53 -3.94
CA GLN A 50 -23.44 12.74 -4.26
C GLN A 50 -23.97 13.00 -5.69
N SER A 51 -23.43 13.98 -6.43
CA SER A 51 -23.84 14.27 -7.81
C SER A 51 -23.21 13.34 -8.84
N LEU A 52 -22.11 12.64 -8.47
CA LEU A 52 -21.38 11.74 -9.33
C LEU A 52 -22.08 10.38 -9.46
N SER A 53 -22.14 9.85 -10.69
CA SER A 53 -22.55 8.47 -10.85
C SER A 53 -21.58 7.53 -10.17
N PRO A 54 -22.02 6.33 -9.69
CA PRO A 54 -21.14 5.37 -8.99
C PRO A 54 -19.87 5.02 -9.78
N ALA A 55 -19.99 4.88 -11.10
CA ALA A 55 -18.85 4.56 -11.97
C ALA A 55 -17.84 5.71 -12.04
N ILE A 56 -18.30 6.95 -12.22
CA ILE A 56 -17.43 8.13 -12.25
C ILE A 56 -16.78 8.35 -10.89
N SER A 57 -17.55 8.24 -9.79
CA SER A 57 -17.02 8.35 -8.43
C SER A 57 -15.93 7.30 -8.16
N ALA A 58 -16.12 6.05 -8.61
CA ALA A 58 -15.11 4.99 -8.45
C ALA A 58 -13.81 5.31 -9.21
N LEU A 59 -13.91 5.71 -10.47
CA LEU A 59 -12.74 6.05 -11.30
C LEU A 59 -11.99 7.27 -10.78
N LEU A 60 -12.70 8.37 -10.50
CA LEU A 60 -12.08 9.58 -9.97
C LEU A 60 -11.44 9.32 -8.60
N SER A 61 -12.09 8.55 -7.72
CA SER A 61 -11.52 8.15 -6.43
C SER A 61 -10.17 7.46 -6.60
N GLY A 62 -10.07 6.55 -7.57
CA GLY A 62 -8.82 5.86 -7.86
C GLY A 62 -7.74 6.79 -8.41
N LEU A 63 -8.12 7.71 -9.31
CA LEU A 63 -7.20 8.69 -9.87
C LEU A 63 -6.62 9.61 -8.79
N VAL A 64 -7.46 10.18 -7.92
CA VAL A 64 -6.97 11.08 -6.86
C VAL A 64 -6.22 10.35 -5.75
N PHE A 65 -6.62 9.11 -5.41
CA PHE A 65 -5.91 8.30 -4.44
C PHE A 65 -4.47 7.97 -4.89
N SER A 66 -4.25 7.88 -6.21
CA SER A 66 -2.93 7.49 -6.75
C SER A 66 -1.80 8.45 -6.37
N ILE A 67 -2.12 9.70 -5.97
CA ILE A 67 -1.13 10.66 -5.47
C ILE A 67 -0.37 10.11 -4.26
N GLY A 68 -1.01 9.29 -3.44
CA GLY A 68 -0.37 8.64 -2.28
C GLY A 68 0.78 7.74 -2.71
N LEU A 69 0.56 6.84 -3.68
CA LEU A 69 1.61 5.95 -4.16
C LEU A 69 2.67 6.69 -5.00
N ILE A 70 2.27 7.74 -5.73
CA ILE A 70 3.23 8.61 -6.44
C ILE A 70 4.22 9.20 -5.42
N PHE A 71 3.73 9.81 -4.33
CA PHE A 71 4.61 10.35 -3.29
C PHE A 71 5.48 9.28 -2.64
N VAL A 72 4.92 8.10 -2.34
CA VAL A 72 5.72 6.98 -1.81
C VAL A 72 6.90 6.66 -2.73
N ILE A 73 6.67 6.57 -4.03
CA ILE A 73 7.72 6.17 -4.99
C ILE A 73 8.70 7.32 -5.25
N VAL A 74 8.19 8.54 -5.49
CA VAL A 74 9.02 9.70 -5.87
C VAL A 74 9.83 10.22 -4.67
N CYS A 75 9.25 10.20 -3.46
CA CYS A 75 9.92 10.61 -2.24
C CYS A 75 10.61 9.45 -1.49
N GLU A 76 10.77 8.29 -2.15
CA GLU A 76 11.48 7.11 -1.62
C GLU A 76 10.92 6.62 -0.27
N GLY A 77 9.60 6.62 -0.09
CA GLY A 77 8.93 6.11 1.10
C GLY A 77 9.07 4.58 1.23
N GLU A 78 9.17 4.10 2.47
CA GLU A 78 9.25 2.67 2.78
C GLU A 78 7.86 2.12 3.06
N LEU A 79 7.14 1.74 2.00
CA LEU A 79 5.77 1.23 2.06
C LEU A 79 5.76 -0.29 2.16
N PHE A 80 5.05 -0.84 3.16
CA PHE A 80 4.92 -2.28 3.39
C PHE A 80 4.48 -3.05 2.14
N THR A 81 3.40 -2.62 1.49
CA THR A 81 2.85 -3.29 0.31
C THR A 81 3.83 -3.30 -0.87
N GLY A 82 4.52 -2.18 -1.13
CA GLY A 82 5.58 -2.12 -2.15
C GLY A 82 6.80 -2.95 -1.77
N ASN A 83 7.14 -3.02 -0.48
CA ASN A 83 8.26 -3.81 0.02
C ASN A 83 8.04 -5.33 -0.08
N CYS A 84 6.79 -5.80 -0.24
CA CYS A 84 6.53 -7.22 -0.52
C CYS A 84 7.23 -7.70 -1.81
N LEU A 85 7.42 -6.82 -2.79
CA LEU A 85 8.13 -7.15 -4.03
C LEU A 85 9.65 -7.41 -3.80
N MET A 86 10.21 -6.98 -2.65
CA MET A 86 11.61 -7.19 -2.31
C MET A 86 11.98 -8.66 -2.07
N ILE A 87 10.99 -9.56 -2.07
CA ILE A 87 11.19 -11.02 -2.10
C ILE A 87 12.15 -11.43 -3.24
N VAL A 88 12.18 -10.68 -4.36
CA VAL A 88 13.09 -10.98 -5.47
C VAL A 88 14.56 -11.00 -5.04
N GLY A 89 14.96 -10.14 -4.09
CA GLY A 89 16.29 -10.13 -3.52
C GLY A 89 16.60 -11.34 -2.64
N ALA A 90 15.62 -11.84 -1.89
CA ALA A 90 15.75 -13.05 -1.08
C ALA A 90 15.80 -14.30 -1.96
N LEU A 91 14.96 -14.38 -3.00
CA LEU A 91 14.99 -15.44 -4.00
C LEU A 91 16.31 -15.47 -4.79
N ASP A 92 16.94 -14.32 -4.97
CA ASP A 92 18.25 -14.19 -5.61
C ASP A 92 19.44 -14.33 -4.64
N LYS A 93 19.17 -14.62 -3.37
CA LYS A 93 20.17 -14.80 -2.30
C LYS A 93 21.03 -13.53 -2.07
N LYS A 94 20.54 -12.35 -2.46
CA LYS A 94 21.21 -11.05 -2.26
C LYS A 94 20.85 -10.41 -0.92
N ILE A 95 19.74 -10.79 -0.33
CA ILE A 95 19.37 -10.51 1.06
C ILE A 95 18.94 -11.82 1.74
N SER A 96 19.01 -11.87 3.06
CA SER A 96 18.51 -13.03 3.79
C SER A 96 16.98 -12.97 3.95
N TRP A 97 16.33 -14.13 4.14
CA TRP A 97 14.90 -14.19 4.46
C TRP A 97 14.58 -13.46 5.77
N ARG A 98 15.51 -13.48 6.72
CA ARG A 98 15.40 -12.76 7.99
C ARG A 98 15.38 -11.24 7.75
N ASP A 99 16.24 -10.75 6.85
CA ASP A 99 16.26 -9.33 6.49
C ASP A 99 14.98 -8.88 5.79
N LEU A 100 14.48 -9.70 4.86
CA LEU A 100 13.20 -9.44 4.21
C LEU A 100 12.08 -9.32 5.24
N TRP A 101 12.05 -10.25 6.23
CA TRP A 101 11.04 -10.25 7.26
C TRP A 101 11.10 -9.00 8.15
N TYR A 102 12.30 -8.60 8.58
CA TYR A 102 12.46 -7.35 9.34
C TYR A 102 12.09 -6.11 8.53
N LEU A 103 12.47 -6.07 7.26
CA LEU A 103 12.10 -4.99 6.34
C LEU A 103 10.57 -4.82 6.28
N LEU A 104 9.83 -5.92 6.15
CA LEU A 104 8.37 -5.91 6.09
C LEU A 104 7.73 -5.50 7.42
N GLN A 105 8.20 -6.04 8.54
CA GLN A 105 7.65 -5.71 9.85
C GLN A 105 7.89 -4.24 10.21
N TYR A 106 9.09 -3.73 9.98
CA TYR A 106 9.42 -2.34 10.31
C TYR A 106 8.68 -1.37 9.40
N SER A 107 8.58 -1.64 8.08
CA SER A 107 7.77 -0.80 7.22
C SER A 107 6.30 -0.78 7.64
N LEU A 108 5.71 -1.92 7.97
CA LEU A 108 4.34 -1.99 8.47
C LEU A 108 4.14 -1.17 9.76
N ALA A 109 5.03 -1.35 10.73
CA ALA A 109 4.97 -0.63 12.01
C ALA A 109 5.10 0.89 11.84
N PHE A 110 6.05 1.34 11.03
CA PHE A 110 6.24 2.77 10.79
C PHE A 110 5.13 3.37 9.90
N ASN A 111 4.60 2.62 8.94
CA ASN A 111 3.42 3.06 8.18
C ASN A 111 2.21 3.26 9.12
N LEU A 112 1.99 2.36 10.09
CA LEU A 112 0.94 2.52 11.11
C LEU A 112 1.08 3.86 11.87
N ILE A 113 2.30 4.22 12.30
CA ILE A 113 2.54 5.51 12.99
C ILE A 113 2.15 6.68 12.09
N GLY A 114 2.52 6.65 10.80
CA GLY A 114 2.12 7.66 9.83
C GLY A 114 0.60 7.76 9.67
N CYS A 115 -0.08 6.62 9.55
CA CYS A 115 -1.54 6.57 9.45
C CYS A 115 -2.23 7.14 10.69
N LEU A 116 -1.77 6.77 11.90
CA LEU A 116 -2.29 7.29 13.17
C LEU A 116 -2.13 8.80 13.26
N SER A 117 -0.98 9.33 12.84
CA SER A 117 -0.71 10.77 12.86
C SER A 117 -1.68 11.55 11.97
N VAL A 118 -1.91 11.07 10.74
CA VAL A 118 -2.84 11.73 9.81
C VAL A 118 -4.29 11.56 10.27
N ALA A 119 -4.68 10.38 10.78
CA ALA A 119 -6.02 10.16 11.30
C ALA A 119 -6.33 11.11 12.46
N TRP A 120 -5.39 11.27 13.41
CA TRP A 120 -5.53 12.22 14.51
C TRP A 120 -5.68 13.67 14.01
N LEU A 121 -4.86 14.09 13.05
CA LEU A 121 -4.94 15.43 12.47
C LEU A 121 -6.26 15.65 11.71
N ALA A 122 -6.73 14.66 10.95
CA ALA A 122 -7.99 14.74 10.21
C ALA A 122 -9.19 14.91 11.16
N MET A 123 -9.21 14.12 12.23
CA MET A 123 -10.26 14.26 13.27
C MET A 123 -10.18 15.61 13.97
N ALA A 124 -8.98 16.08 14.34
CA ALA A 124 -8.78 17.36 15.01
C ALA A 124 -9.13 18.56 14.10
N SER A 125 -9.00 18.44 12.79
CA SER A 125 -9.35 19.49 11.81
C SER A 125 -10.84 19.60 11.51
N GLY A 126 -11.67 18.67 12.01
CA GLY A 126 -13.11 18.65 11.74
C GLY A 126 -13.50 18.22 10.33
N ILE A 127 -12.59 17.58 9.58
CA ILE A 127 -12.94 16.98 8.28
C ILE A 127 -14.01 15.89 8.49
N ASP A 128 -15.06 15.92 7.67
CA ASP A 128 -16.08 14.88 7.66
C ASP A 128 -15.51 13.56 7.15
N ILE A 129 -15.37 12.59 8.05
CA ILE A 129 -14.83 11.26 7.81
C ILE A 129 -15.89 10.15 7.86
N ASP A 130 -17.17 10.47 7.88
CA ASP A 130 -18.26 9.48 8.07
C ASP A 130 -18.32 8.48 6.91
N PHE A 131 -17.87 8.86 5.71
CA PHE A 131 -17.71 7.91 4.61
C PHE A 131 -16.73 6.77 4.97
N PHE A 132 -15.60 7.07 5.62
CA PHE A 132 -14.66 6.03 6.04
C PHE A 132 -15.29 5.08 7.06
N LYS A 133 -16.10 5.61 7.97
CA LYS A 133 -16.83 4.79 8.94
C LYS A 133 -17.79 3.83 8.24
N SER A 134 -18.56 4.32 7.26
CA SER A 134 -19.51 3.49 6.52
C SER A 134 -18.83 2.40 5.70
N ILE A 135 -17.76 2.73 4.97
CA ILE A 135 -17.04 1.76 4.13
C ILE A 135 -16.31 0.71 4.97
N MET A 136 -15.72 1.11 6.11
CA MET A 136 -15.02 0.15 6.97
C MET A 136 -15.98 -0.81 7.66
N LYS A 137 -17.19 -0.36 8.04
CA LYS A 137 -18.24 -1.26 8.52
C LYS A 137 -18.57 -2.32 7.46
N ALA A 138 -18.84 -1.90 6.23
CA ALA A 138 -19.16 -2.82 5.14
C ALA A 138 -18.02 -3.82 4.86
N ARG A 139 -16.76 -3.37 4.91
CA ARG A 139 -15.58 -4.22 4.67
C ARG A 139 -15.29 -5.19 5.81
N ALA A 140 -15.26 -4.70 7.06
CA ALA A 140 -14.81 -5.49 8.21
C ALA A 140 -15.90 -6.37 8.80
N ILE A 141 -17.20 -6.02 8.65
CA ILE A 141 -18.33 -6.76 9.22
C ILE A 141 -19.10 -7.52 8.15
N ASP A 142 -19.50 -6.82 7.06
CA ASP A 142 -20.47 -7.38 6.12
C ASP A 142 -19.80 -8.21 5.01
N THR A 143 -18.48 -8.08 4.82
CA THR A 143 -17.75 -8.82 3.78
C THR A 143 -17.13 -10.10 4.35
N PRO A 144 -17.38 -11.28 3.73
CA PRO A 144 -16.73 -12.53 4.15
C PRO A 144 -15.20 -12.44 4.07
N LEU A 145 -14.49 -12.98 5.08
CA LEU A 145 -13.03 -12.91 5.17
C LEU A 145 -12.29 -13.48 3.95
N LEU A 146 -12.86 -14.52 3.31
CA LEU A 146 -12.28 -15.07 2.08
C LEU A 146 -12.32 -14.06 0.93
N ASN A 147 -13.41 -13.30 0.80
CA ASN A 147 -13.53 -12.25 -0.21
C ASN A 147 -12.55 -11.12 0.08
N THR A 148 -12.42 -10.70 1.33
CA THR A 148 -11.43 -9.72 1.80
C THR A 148 -10.01 -10.18 1.45
N PHE A 149 -9.68 -11.44 1.73
CA PHE A 149 -8.37 -12.01 1.41
C PHE A 149 -8.08 -11.97 -0.10
N ALA A 150 -9.04 -12.41 -0.93
CA ALA A 150 -8.90 -12.38 -2.39
C ALA A 150 -8.72 -10.95 -2.93
N LYS A 151 -9.52 -9.99 -2.45
CA LYS A 151 -9.39 -8.56 -2.79
C LYS A 151 -8.01 -8.01 -2.39
N ALA A 152 -7.47 -8.41 -1.25
CA ALA A 152 -6.16 -8.00 -0.79
C ALA A 152 -5.03 -8.56 -1.68
N ILE A 153 -5.15 -9.81 -2.15
CA ILE A 153 -4.21 -10.38 -3.13
C ILE A 153 -4.17 -9.54 -4.41
N PHE A 154 -5.34 -9.29 -5.01
CA PHE A 154 -5.44 -8.48 -6.23
C PHE A 154 -4.88 -7.07 -6.04
N CYS A 155 -5.18 -6.44 -4.91
CA CYS A 155 -4.65 -5.11 -4.59
C CYS A 155 -3.13 -5.10 -4.65
N ASN A 156 -2.46 -6.00 -3.95
CA ASN A 156 -1.00 -5.92 -3.87
C ASN A 156 -0.29 -6.45 -5.13
N ILE A 157 -0.92 -7.26 -5.93
CA ILE A 157 -0.45 -7.53 -7.30
C ILE A 157 -0.37 -6.21 -8.08
N LEU A 158 -1.42 -5.37 -8.03
CA LEU A 158 -1.45 -4.09 -8.75
C LEU A 158 -0.46 -3.06 -8.19
N VAL A 159 -0.32 -2.98 -6.85
CA VAL A 159 0.69 -2.11 -6.22
C VAL A 159 2.10 -2.53 -6.65
N CYS A 160 2.40 -3.83 -6.61
CA CYS A 160 3.70 -4.35 -7.03
C CYS A 160 3.94 -4.20 -8.54
N LEU A 161 2.90 -4.29 -9.39
CA LEU A 161 2.98 -3.97 -10.81
C LEU A 161 3.35 -2.48 -11.03
N ALA A 162 2.75 -1.56 -10.28
CA ALA A 162 3.10 -0.15 -10.35
C ALA A 162 4.57 0.09 -9.99
N VAL A 163 5.05 -0.53 -8.91
CA VAL A 163 6.46 -0.45 -8.47
C VAL A 163 7.40 -1.05 -9.51
N TRP A 164 7.05 -2.19 -10.10
CA TRP A 164 7.79 -2.84 -11.16
C TRP A 164 7.89 -1.97 -12.41
N ALA A 165 6.74 -1.50 -12.91
CA ALA A 165 6.67 -0.71 -14.13
C ALA A 165 7.49 0.58 -14.00
N TYR A 166 7.33 1.29 -12.88
CA TYR A 166 8.09 2.50 -12.61
C TYR A 166 9.59 2.24 -12.45
N ALA A 167 10.00 1.11 -11.88
CA ALA A 167 11.41 0.74 -11.78
C ALA A 167 12.05 0.45 -13.13
N GLY A 168 11.26 -0.05 -14.10
CA GLY A 168 11.70 -0.32 -15.47
C GLY A 168 11.80 0.90 -16.38
N GLU A 169 11.16 2.02 -15.99
CA GLU A 169 11.24 3.27 -16.75
C GLU A 169 12.66 3.86 -16.71
N SER A 170 13.11 4.40 -17.84
CA SER A 170 14.37 5.13 -17.85
C SER A 170 14.27 6.40 -17.00
N ARG A 171 15.34 6.81 -16.32
CA ARG A 171 15.37 8.04 -15.51
C ARG A 171 14.93 9.30 -16.27
N LYS A 172 14.98 9.28 -17.62
CA LYS A 172 14.60 10.42 -18.47
C LYS A 172 13.11 10.42 -18.85
N SER A 173 12.41 9.30 -18.68
CA SER A 173 11.02 9.11 -19.12
C SER A 173 10.10 8.56 -18.04
N GLN A 174 10.44 8.73 -16.76
CA GLN A 174 9.59 8.24 -15.65
C GLN A 174 8.19 8.81 -15.78
N ASN A 175 7.27 8.00 -16.28
CA ASN A 175 5.89 8.40 -16.52
C ASN A 175 5.02 7.98 -15.34
N PRO A 176 4.41 8.93 -14.59
CA PRO A 176 3.57 8.60 -13.43
C PRO A 176 2.32 7.80 -13.80
N ILE A 177 1.94 7.75 -15.07
CA ILE A 177 0.75 7.00 -15.50
C ILE A 177 0.87 5.50 -15.21
N VAL A 178 2.09 4.95 -15.19
CA VAL A 178 2.35 3.53 -14.85
C VAL A 178 2.07 3.25 -13.37
N ILE A 179 2.00 4.28 -12.53
CA ILE A 179 1.57 4.21 -11.14
C ILE A 179 0.07 4.45 -11.05
N VAL A 180 -0.44 5.47 -11.74
CA VAL A 180 -1.83 5.92 -11.65
C VAL A 180 -2.79 4.82 -12.08
N MET A 181 -2.54 4.14 -13.20
CA MET A 181 -3.48 3.17 -13.75
C MET A 181 -3.70 1.94 -12.85
N PRO A 182 -2.67 1.25 -12.33
CA PRO A 182 -2.88 0.15 -11.39
C PRO A 182 -3.57 0.60 -10.09
N VAL A 183 -3.25 1.80 -9.61
CA VAL A 183 -3.88 2.36 -8.40
C VAL A 183 -5.35 2.67 -8.65
N ALA A 184 -5.66 3.36 -9.76
CA ALA A 184 -7.03 3.65 -10.14
C ALA A 184 -7.86 2.36 -10.25
N MET A 185 -7.28 1.30 -10.83
CA MET A 185 -7.93 0.01 -10.94
C MET A 185 -8.25 -0.60 -9.58
N PHE A 186 -7.28 -0.71 -8.65
CA PHE A 186 -7.57 -1.37 -7.39
C PHE A 186 -8.57 -0.59 -6.51
N VAL A 187 -8.52 0.75 -6.54
CA VAL A 187 -9.48 1.58 -5.80
C VAL A 187 -10.88 1.47 -6.41
N ALA A 188 -11.00 1.57 -7.74
CA ALA A 188 -12.29 1.47 -8.44
C ALA A 188 -12.95 0.10 -8.24
N CYS A 189 -12.16 -0.99 -8.22
CA CYS A 189 -12.63 -2.34 -7.95
C CYS A 189 -12.91 -2.63 -6.46
N GLY A 190 -12.60 -1.70 -5.55
CA GLY A 190 -12.80 -1.90 -4.11
C GLY A 190 -11.91 -3.00 -3.53
N PHE A 191 -10.66 -3.10 -3.99
CA PHE A 191 -9.68 -4.03 -3.43
C PHE A 191 -9.08 -3.49 -2.12
N GLU A 192 -8.59 -4.39 -1.26
CA GLU A 192 -8.19 -4.06 0.10
C GLU A 192 -6.68 -3.80 0.18
N HIS A 193 -6.32 -2.56 0.57
CA HIS A 193 -4.95 -2.11 0.74
C HIS A 193 -4.63 -1.88 2.21
N SER A 194 -3.79 -2.74 2.81
CA SER A 194 -3.56 -2.77 4.26
C SER A 194 -3.26 -1.41 4.88
N ILE A 195 -2.42 -0.58 4.25
CA ILE A 195 -2.04 0.73 4.83
C ILE A 195 -3.18 1.75 4.71
N ALA A 196 -3.95 1.73 3.61
CA ALA A 196 -5.13 2.57 3.48
C ALA A 196 -6.24 2.13 4.46
N ASP A 197 -6.43 0.82 4.63
CA ASP A 197 -7.41 0.27 5.56
C ASP A 197 -7.03 0.55 7.02
N ILE A 198 -5.73 0.50 7.38
CA ILE A 198 -5.23 0.94 8.68
C ILE A 198 -5.62 2.41 8.93
N PHE A 199 -5.34 3.30 7.97
CA PHE A 199 -5.70 4.71 8.10
C PHE A 199 -7.22 4.90 8.31
N MET A 200 -8.04 4.26 7.47
CA MET A 200 -9.48 4.38 7.56
C MET A 200 -10.02 3.82 8.87
N LEU A 201 -9.47 2.71 9.39
CA LEU A 201 -9.80 2.17 10.71
C LEU A 201 -9.37 3.10 11.85
N CYS A 202 -8.21 3.78 11.72
CA CYS A 202 -7.77 4.76 12.70
C CYS A 202 -8.68 6.00 12.78
N CYS A 203 -9.41 6.32 11.70
CA CYS A 203 -10.44 7.36 11.68
C CYS A 203 -11.76 6.92 12.33
N TYR A 204 -11.82 5.70 12.81
CA TYR A 204 -13.04 5.06 13.28
C TYR A 204 -13.25 5.26 14.78
N ASN A 205 -14.51 5.28 15.23
CA ASN A 205 -14.89 5.36 16.65
C ASN A 205 -15.37 3.98 17.14
N GLU A 206 -14.94 3.56 18.32
CA GLU A 206 -15.08 2.21 18.89
C GLU A 206 -16.54 1.66 18.95
N ASN A 207 -17.53 2.51 18.80
CA ASN A 207 -18.94 2.12 18.99
C ASN A 207 -19.58 1.32 17.84
N THR A 208 -18.87 1.11 16.72
CA THR A 208 -19.49 0.51 15.52
C THR A 208 -18.75 -0.72 14.98
N ILE A 209 -17.42 -0.84 15.14
CA ILE A 209 -16.65 -2.07 14.86
C ILE A 209 -15.93 -2.50 16.13
N PRO A 210 -16.19 -3.71 16.65
CA PRO A 210 -15.41 -4.24 17.77
C PRO A 210 -13.92 -4.30 17.39
N VAL A 211 -13.04 -3.91 18.29
CA VAL A 211 -11.59 -3.89 18.08
C VAL A 211 -11.07 -5.24 17.55
N ALA A 212 -11.56 -6.34 18.10
CA ALA A 212 -11.19 -7.69 17.65
C ALA A 212 -11.57 -7.94 16.18
N THR A 213 -12.74 -7.47 15.73
CA THR A 213 -13.17 -7.59 14.32
C THR A 213 -12.28 -6.78 13.40
N GLY A 214 -11.94 -5.54 13.76
CA GLY A 214 -11.02 -4.70 13.00
C GLY A 214 -9.62 -5.32 12.89
N LEU A 215 -9.11 -5.91 13.98
CA LEU A 215 -7.81 -6.59 13.98
C LEU A 215 -7.82 -7.85 13.11
N ILE A 216 -8.86 -8.68 13.18
CA ILE A 216 -9.00 -9.86 12.31
C ILE A 216 -9.04 -9.45 10.84
N PHE A 217 -9.84 -8.44 10.51
CA PHE A 217 -9.90 -7.89 9.16
C PHE A 217 -8.50 -7.46 8.67
N LEU A 218 -7.76 -6.67 9.45
CA LEU A 218 -6.42 -6.21 9.09
C LEU A 218 -5.43 -7.36 8.92
N ILE A 219 -5.47 -8.38 9.78
CA ILE A 219 -4.61 -9.56 9.65
C ILE A 219 -4.86 -10.25 8.31
N VAL A 220 -6.13 -10.42 7.91
CA VAL A 220 -6.52 -11.04 6.64
C VAL A 220 -6.06 -10.19 5.45
N VAL A 221 -6.22 -8.86 5.51
CA VAL A 221 -5.76 -7.96 4.45
C VAL A 221 -4.24 -7.97 4.33
N ILE A 222 -3.52 -7.89 5.45
CA ILE A 222 -2.04 -7.95 5.47
C ILE A 222 -1.55 -9.27 4.86
N ALA A 223 -2.15 -10.40 5.24
CA ALA A 223 -1.80 -11.71 4.70
C ALA A 223 -2.06 -11.81 3.19
N GLY A 224 -3.20 -11.31 2.71
CA GLY A 224 -3.52 -11.25 1.28
C GLY A 224 -2.56 -10.34 0.50
N ASN A 225 -2.25 -9.16 1.02
CA ASN A 225 -1.27 -8.27 0.39
C ASN A 225 0.12 -8.91 0.33
N LEU A 226 0.57 -9.57 1.40
CA LEU A 226 1.84 -10.32 1.43
C LEU A 226 1.87 -11.38 0.32
N LEU A 227 0.83 -12.20 0.25
CA LEU A 227 0.74 -13.28 -0.74
C LEU A 227 0.75 -12.71 -2.17
N GLY A 228 -0.05 -11.66 -2.45
CA GLY A 228 -0.12 -11.04 -3.78
C GLY A 228 1.23 -10.50 -4.26
N GLY A 229 1.96 -9.78 -3.39
CA GLY A 229 3.29 -9.27 -3.70
C GLY A 229 4.34 -10.38 -3.87
N PHE A 230 4.28 -11.41 -3.03
CA PHE A 230 5.21 -12.54 -3.11
C PHE A 230 4.98 -13.39 -4.36
N MET A 231 3.72 -13.67 -4.72
CA MET A 231 3.38 -14.37 -5.97
C MET A 231 3.94 -13.63 -7.19
N LEU A 232 3.73 -12.32 -7.26
CA LEU A 232 4.23 -11.52 -8.39
C LEU A 232 5.76 -11.50 -8.43
N GLY A 233 6.42 -11.33 -7.28
CA GLY A 233 7.88 -11.38 -7.18
C GLY A 233 8.47 -12.72 -7.62
N LEU A 234 7.82 -13.82 -7.25
CA LEU A 234 8.22 -15.17 -7.68
C LEU A 234 8.07 -15.34 -9.20
N ILE A 235 6.94 -14.90 -9.77
CA ILE A 235 6.69 -14.95 -11.22
C ILE A 235 7.77 -14.13 -11.95
N PHE A 236 8.02 -12.89 -11.53
CA PHE A 236 9.01 -12.03 -12.19
C PHE A 236 10.43 -12.59 -12.10
N LYS A 237 10.82 -13.13 -10.92
CA LYS A 237 12.13 -13.77 -10.77
C LYS A 237 12.34 -14.89 -11.76
N ASN A 238 11.34 -15.72 -11.99
CA ASN A 238 11.45 -16.88 -12.89
C ASN A 238 11.29 -16.51 -14.38
N SER A 239 10.55 -15.43 -14.69
CA SER A 239 10.26 -15.04 -16.07
C SER A 239 11.29 -14.11 -16.68
N TYR A 240 11.96 -13.27 -15.87
CA TYR A 240 12.81 -12.18 -16.38
C TYR A 240 14.29 -12.31 -16.03
N LYS A 241 14.67 -13.23 -15.14
CA LYS A 241 16.07 -13.51 -14.87
C LYS A 241 16.55 -14.68 -15.74
N GLU A 242 17.57 -14.46 -16.54
CA GLU A 242 18.26 -15.53 -17.26
C GLU A 242 18.94 -16.48 -16.26
N ARG A 243 18.94 -17.77 -16.60
CA ARG A 243 19.60 -18.81 -15.81
C ARG A 243 21.10 -18.69 -15.91
#